data_714457fa51dc9600084e97c374caf6de
#
_entry.id   714457fa51dc9600084e97c374caf6de
#
_cell.length_a   1.000
_cell.length_b   1.000
_cell.length_c   1.000
_cell.angle_alpha   90.00
_cell.angle_beta   90.00
_cell.angle_gamma   90.00
#
_symmetry.space_group_name_H-M   'P 1'
#
loop_
_entity.id
_entity.type
_entity.pdbx_description
1 polymer ?
#
loop_
_entity_poly.entity_id
_entity_poly.type
_entity_poly.pdbx_seq_one_letter_code
_entity_poly.pdbx_strand_id
1 'polypeptide(L)'
;MFDVTDAAAKKLSLQIYCPERPGYGVTPKDKSPTLETRVADLEAIADRLGLQRFAVLGVSGGGPYAVALAARLGRRVMGLALVSPMGPIAQFKAAKRAGTIGSKYGSVSRGHRLFFLELPKRKRLLALQSGIGARAFKAAPNSFAKIFAQLLSRSDTKVLSQPHVEKSLVAMTLEALRHGVGGGMADLAVFSRPWSVDFERITAPAVVFQGTADRIVPVPVSAWLADLIPNCRFERLEGAGHFWVYDHVGEVLKSLAEISD
;
A
#
# COMPACT_ATOMS: atom_id res chain seq x y z
N MET A 1 7.00 10.23 -6.23
CA MET A 1 7.56 8.87 -6.23
C MET A 1 8.09 8.46 -7.61
N PHE A 2 7.42 8.79 -8.70
CA PHE A 2 7.84 8.40 -10.06
C PHE A 2 9.28 8.81 -10.42
N ASP A 3 9.69 10.05 -10.16
CA ASP A 3 11.04 10.53 -10.51
C ASP A 3 12.16 9.72 -9.85
N VAL A 4 11.97 9.36 -8.57
CA VAL A 4 12.95 8.56 -7.81
C VAL A 4 12.97 7.12 -8.32
N THR A 5 11.79 6.57 -8.62
CA THR A 5 11.62 5.20 -9.12
C THR A 5 12.19 5.05 -10.52
N ASP A 6 12.01 6.04 -11.40
CA ASP A 6 12.50 6.00 -12.79
C ASP A 6 14.04 5.93 -12.86
N ALA A 7 14.74 6.73 -12.05
CA ALA A 7 16.20 6.69 -11.99
C ALA A 7 16.73 5.33 -11.50
N ALA A 8 16.09 4.74 -10.50
CA ALA A 8 16.47 3.43 -9.98
C ALA A 8 16.16 2.29 -10.98
N ALA A 9 14.98 2.37 -11.63
CA ALA A 9 14.57 1.40 -12.65
C ALA A 9 15.54 1.37 -13.85
N LYS A 10 15.95 2.55 -14.35
CA LYS A 10 16.93 2.65 -15.44
C LYS A 10 18.26 2.00 -15.10
N LYS A 11 18.77 2.21 -13.88
CA LYS A 11 20.01 1.58 -13.41
C LYS A 11 19.94 0.05 -13.37
N LEU A 12 18.77 -0.49 -13.13
CA LEU A 12 18.52 -1.93 -13.02
C LEU A 12 17.94 -2.52 -14.31
N SER A 13 17.84 -1.73 -15.41
CA SER A 13 17.23 -2.14 -16.67
C SER A 13 15.80 -2.68 -16.52
N LEU A 14 15.04 -2.12 -15.57
CA LEU A 14 13.66 -2.51 -15.30
C LEU A 14 12.68 -1.58 -16.01
N GLN A 15 11.61 -2.14 -16.56
CA GLN A 15 10.46 -1.41 -17.03
C GLN A 15 9.35 -1.49 -15.98
N ILE A 16 8.86 -0.34 -15.50
CA ILE A 16 7.85 -0.26 -14.45
C ILE A 16 6.51 0.20 -15.05
N TYR A 17 5.47 -0.57 -14.78
CA TYR A 17 4.08 -0.20 -15.06
C TYR A 17 3.37 0.09 -13.74
N CYS A 18 2.76 1.27 -13.62
CA CYS A 18 2.04 1.69 -12.43
C CYS A 18 0.59 2.03 -12.80
N PRO A 19 -0.31 1.06 -12.79
CA PRO A 19 -1.72 1.29 -13.10
C PRO A 19 -2.39 2.22 -12.11
N GLU A 20 -3.15 3.19 -12.63
CA GLU A 20 -3.99 4.06 -11.82
C GLU A 20 -5.29 3.34 -11.44
N ARG A 21 -5.59 3.32 -10.14
CA ARG A 21 -6.81 2.67 -9.66
C ARG A 21 -8.06 3.51 -9.94
N PRO A 22 -9.24 2.87 -10.18
CA PRO A 22 -10.50 3.56 -10.34
C PRO A 22 -10.83 4.52 -9.19
N GLY A 23 -11.18 5.75 -9.57
CA GLY A 23 -11.51 6.83 -8.65
C GLY A 23 -10.36 7.75 -8.30
N TYR A 24 -9.15 7.49 -8.85
CA TYR A 24 -8.00 8.39 -8.78
C TYR A 24 -7.72 9.01 -10.15
N GLY A 25 -6.98 10.12 -10.16
CA GLY A 25 -6.50 10.79 -11.35
C GLY A 25 -7.57 10.95 -12.42
N VAL A 26 -7.34 10.35 -13.59
CA VAL A 26 -8.29 10.38 -14.72
C VAL A 26 -9.21 9.16 -14.79
N THR A 27 -8.96 8.14 -13.97
CA THR A 27 -9.71 6.87 -14.02
C THR A 27 -11.07 7.02 -13.34
N PRO A 28 -12.19 6.70 -14.02
CA PRO A 28 -13.54 6.80 -13.45
C PRO A 28 -13.71 5.97 -12.17
N LYS A 29 -14.66 6.38 -11.33
CA LYS A 29 -14.99 5.64 -10.10
C LYS A 29 -15.67 4.33 -10.42
N ASP A 30 -15.29 3.28 -9.70
CA ASP A 30 -16.03 2.04 -9.64
C ASP A 30 -17.26 2.18 -8.70
N LYS A 31 -18.38 1.61 -9.08
CA LYS A 31 -19.63 1.63 -8.30
C LYS A 31 -19.57 0.66 -7.10
N SER A 32 -18.87 -0.44 -7.23
CA SER A 32 -18.82 -1.52 -6.23
C SER A 32 -17.41 -2.10 -6.10
N PRO A 33 -16.45 -1.32 -5.53
CA PRO A 33 -15.08 -1.75 -5.43
C PRO A 33 -14.94 -2.96 -4.49
N THR A 34 -14.32 -4.02 -4.99
CA THR A 34 -13.89 -5.18 -4.21
C THR A 34 -12.42 -5.47 -4.52
N LEU A 35 -11.79 -6.31 -3.71
CA LEU A 35 -10.42 -6.75 -3.98
C LEU A 35 -10.36 -7.53 -5.31
N GLU A 36 -11.36 -8.36 -5.54
CA GLU A 36 -11.48 -9.20 -6.74
C GLU A 36 -11.63 -8.38 -8.02
N THR A 37 -12.49 -7.34 -8.03
CA THR A 37 -12.66 -6.47 -9.20
C THR A 37 -11.38 -5.71 -9.51
N ARG A 38 -10.67 -5.21 -8.50
CA ARG A 38 -9.39 -4.52 -8.70
C ARG A 38 -8.30 -5.42 -9.27
N VAL A 39 -8.25 -6.68 -8.79
CA VAL A 39 -7.28 -7.65 -9.30
C VAL A 39 -7.61 -8.07 -10.73
N ALA A 40 -8.90 -8.20 -11.07
CA ALA A 40 -9.31 -8.46 -12.44
C ALA A 40 -8.91 -7.33 -13.40
N ASP A 41 -9.02 -6.06 -12.97
CA ASP A 41 -8.53 -4.90 -13.74
C ASP A 41 -7.01 -4.99 -13.97
N LEU A 42 -6.24 -5.33 -12.94
CA LEU A 42 -4.77 -5.46 -13.03
C LEU A 42 -4.36 -6.63 -13.95
N GLU A 43 -5.05 -7.76 -13.87
CA GLU A 43 -4.85 -8.89 -14.77
C GLU A 43 -5.12 -8.50 -16.24
N ALA A 44 -6.25 -7.84 -16.50
CA ALA A 44 -6.60 -7.36 -17.84
C ALA A 44 -5.57 -6.38 -18.40
N ILE A 45 -5.00 -5.50 -17.56
CA ILE A 45 -3.91 -4.60 -17.94
C ILE A 45 -2.64 -5.39 -18.29
N ALA A 46 -2.26 -6.37 -17.47
CA ALA A 46 -1.11 -7.22 -17.74
C ALA A 46 -1.26 -8.00 -19.06
N ASP A 47 -2.45 -8.52 -19.33
CA ASP A 47 -2.78 -9.23 -20.57
C ASP A 47 -2.69 -8.30 -21.79
N ARG A 48 -3.26 -7.09 -21.68
CA ARG A 48 -3.22 -6.10 -22.77
C ARG A 48 -1.81 -5.60 -23.08
N LEU A 49 -0.93 -5.57 -22.08
CA LEU A 49 0.48 -5.23 -22.22
C LEU A 49 1.34 -6.42 -22.67
N GLY A 50 0.76 -7.61 -22.82
CA GLY A 50 1.48 -8.83 -23.22
C GLY A 50 2.43 -9.36 -22.14
N LEU A 51 2.24 -8.98 -20.87
CA LEU A 51 3.14 -9.37 -19.77
C LEU A 51 2.88 -10.83 -19.37
N GLN A 52 3.67 -11.74 -19.91
CA GLN A 52 3.57 -13.18 -19.64
C GLN A 52 4.12 -13.51 -18.24
N ARG A 53 5.26 -12.91 -17.87
CA ARG A 53 5.90 -13.03 -16.54
C ARG A 53 6.40 -11.67 -16.08
N PHE A 54 6.19 -11.34 -14.83
CA PHE A 54 6.58 -10.05 -14.24
C PHE A 54 6.68 -10.12 -12.71
N ALA A 55 7.44 -9.20 -12.15
CA ALA A 55 7.51 -9.01 -10.71
C ALA A 55 6.45 -8.00 -10.25
N VAL A 56 6.00 -8.10 -9.01
CA VAL A 56 4.97 -7.22 -8.44
C VAL A 56 5.51 -6.48 -7.22
N LEU A 57 5.33 -5.15 -7.22
CA LEU A 57 5.64 -4.29 -6.07
C LEU A 57 4.36 -3.67 -5.52
N GLY A 58 4.08 -3.90 -4.24
CA GLY A 58 2.98 -3.27 -3.51
C GLY A 58 3.46 -2.34 -2.41
N VAL A 59 3.20 -1.03 -2.52
CA VAL A 59 3.54 -0.06 -1.47
C VAL A 59 2.29 0.37 -0.73
N SER A 60 2.31 0.32 0.61
CA SER A 60 1.22 0.81 1.47
C SER A 60 -0.14 0.21 1.08
N GLY A 61 -1.12 1.03 0.69
CA GLY A 61 -2.42 0.59 0.16
C GLY A 61 -2.36 -0.20 -1.15
N GLY A 62 -1.19 -0.31 -1.80
CA GLY A 62 -0.95 -1.21 -2.93
C GLY A 62 -0.78 -2.68 -2.51
N GLY A 63 -0.43 -2.91 -1.24
CA GLY A 63 -0.18 -4.25 -0.69
C GLY A 63 -1.30 -5.27 -0.93
N PRO A 64 -2.57 -4.98 -0.56
CA PRO A 64 -3.70 -5.87 -0.77
C PRO A 64 -3.85 -6.33 -2.22
N TYR A 65 -3.70 -5.39 -3.15
CA TYR A 65 -3.83 -5.65 -4.59
C TYR A 65 -2.66 -6.47 -5.12
N ALA A 66 -1.43 -6.18 -4.68
CA ALA A 66 -0.24 -6.93 -5.05
C ALA A 66 -0.31 -8.40 -4.59
N VAL A 67 -0.70 -8.62 -3.33
CA VAL A 67 -0.88 -9.95 -2.75
C VAL A 67 -1.97 -10.74 -3.49
N ALA A 68 -3.13 -10.11 -3.70
CA ALA A 68 -4.24 -10.77 -4.37
C ALA A 68 -3.94 -11.06 -5.86
N LEU A 69 -3.18 -10.17 -6.54
CA LEU A 69 -2.71 -10.40 -7.90
C LEU A 69 -1.74 -11.58 -7.96
N ALA A 70 -0.78 -11.65 -7.03
CA ALA A 70 0.16 -12.77 -6.95
C ALA A 70 -0.54 -14.11 -6.70
N ALA A 71 -1.54 -14.15 -5.81
CA ALA A 71 -2.35 -15.34 -5.57
C ALA A 71 -3.18 -15.75 -6.80
N ARG A 72 -3.73 -14.79 -7.53
CA ARG A 72 -4.56 -15.04 -8.72
C ARG A 72 -3.75 -15.52 -9.91
N LEU A 73 -2.58 -14.90 -10.16
CA LEU A 73 -1.78 -15.18 -11.35
C LEU A 73 -0.73 -16.30 -11.14
N GLY A 74 -0.46 -16.66 -9.89
CA GLY A 74 0.47 -17.74 -9.56
C GLY A 74 1.81 -17.59 -10.26
N ARG A 75 2.21 -18.55 -11.09
CA ARG A 75 3.52 -18.60 -11.75
C ARG A 75 3.82 -17.47 -12.73
N ARG A 76 2.86 -16.63 -13.10
CA ARG A 76 3.12 -15.40 -13.89
C ARG A 76 3.83 -14.35 -13.04
N VAL A 77 3.65 -14.36 -11.72
CA VAL A 77 4.36 -13.47 -10.81
C VAL A 77 5.67 -14.16 -10.41
N MET A 78 6.79 -13.55 -10.78
CA MET A 78 8.13 -14.09 -10.53
C MET A 78 8.67 -13.74 -9.15
N GLY A 79 8.30 -12.55 -8.62
CA GLY A 79 8.69 -12.07 -7.31
C GLY A 79 7.66 -11.08 -6.78
N LEU A 80 7.51 -11.01 -5.46
CA LEU A 80 6.58 -10.11 -4.77
C LEU A 80 7.33 -9.29 -3.71
N ALA A 81 7.44 -7.98 -3.90
CA ALA A 81 7.92 -7.07 -2.86
C ALA A 81 6.79 -6.24 -2.30
N LEU A 82 6.74 -6.11 -0.98
CA LEU A 82 5.75 -5.32 -0.27
C LEU A 82 6.46 -4.33 0.65
N VAL A 83 6.11 -3.05 0.55
CA VAL A 83 6.71 -2.00 1.39
C VAL A 83 5.64 -1.35 2.23
N SER A 84 5.81 -1.42 3.56
CA SER A 84 4.82 -0.93 4.52
C SER A 84 3.38 -1.30 4.13
N PRO A 85 3.12 -2.59 3.81
CA PRO A 85 1.87 -3.00 3.18
C PRO A 85 0.70 -2.92 4.14
N MET A 86 -0.42 -2.41 3.69
CA MET A 86 -1.68 -2.67 4.37
C MET A 86 -1.97 -4.16 4.34
N GLY A 87 -2.13 -4.77 5.51
CA GLY A 87 -2.45 -6.19 5.65
C GLY A 87 -3.95 -6.43 5.94
N PRO A 88 -4.38 -7.70 6.08
CA PRO A 88 -5.79 -8.08 6.28
C PRO A 88 -6.26 -7.80 7.72
N ILE A 89 -6.39 -6.51 8.08
CA ILE A 89 -6.65 -6.04 9.45
C ILE A 89 -7.95 -6.58 10.05
N ALA A 90 -8.98 -6.83 9.23
CA ALA A 90 -10.24 -7.41 9.71
C ALA A 90 -10.04 -8.86 10.16
N GLN A 91 -9.32 -9.66 9.37
CA GLN A 91 -8.99 -11.05 9.68
C GLN A 91 -8.02 -11.13 10.86
N PHE A 92 -7.00 -10.24 10.91
CA PHE A 92 -6.09 -10.14 12.04
C PHE A 92 -6.86 -9.91 13.36
N LYS A 93 -7.80 -8.96 13.37
CA LYS A 93 -8.63 -8.69 14.54
C LYS A 93 -9.47 -9.92 14.94
N ALA A 94 -10.07 -10.60 13.97
CA ALA A 94 -10.85 -11.81 14.19
C ALA A 94 -9.99 -12.95 14.76
N ALA A 95 -8.83 -13.21 14.17
CA ALA A 95 -7.88 -14.23 14.59
C ALA A 95 -7.33 -13.97 16.02
N LYS A 96 -7.01 -12.70 16.34
CA LYS A 96 -6.64 -12.30 17.71
C LYS A 96 -7.74 -12.57 18.71
N ARG A 97 -9.00 -12.25 18.37
CA ARG A 97 -10.16 -12.47 19.24
C ARG A 97 -10.43 -13.96 19.45
N ALA A 98 -10.23 -14.77 18.43
CA ALA A 98 -10.39 -16.21 18.50
C ALA A 98 -9.22 -16.94 19.18
N GLY A 99 -8.09 -16.23 19.45
CA GLY A 99 -6.89 -16.84 20.02
C GLY A 99 -6.09 -17.71 19.02
N THR A 100 -6.43 -17.67 17.73
CA THR A 100 -5.77 -18.49 16.69
C THR A 100 -4.40 -17.99 16.27
N ILE A 101 -4.07 -16.73 16.60
CA ILE A 101 -2.72 -16.17 16.40
C ILE A 101 -2.15 -15.74 17.75
N GLY A 102 -0.88 -16.10 17.96
CA GLY A 102 -0.16 -15.86 19.21
C GLY A 102 0.07 -14.38 19.54
N SER A 103 0.68 -14.13 20.70
CA SER A 103 1.03 -12.78 21.17
C SER A 103 2.20 -12.15 20.39
N LYS A 104 2.96 -12.92 19.61
CA LYS A 104 4.17 -12.47 18.91
C LYS A 104 3.99 -11.24 18.03
N TYR A 105 2.78 -11.03 17.47
CA TYR A 105 2.52 -9.87 16.61
C TYR A 105 2.14 -8.59 17.36
N GLY A 106 1.91 -8.66 18.67
CA GLY A 106 1.41 -7.51 19.42
C GLY A 106 -0.06 -7.18 19.09
N SER A 107 -0.46 -5.92 19.29
CA SER A 107 -1.84 -5.46 19.12
C SER A 107 -1.94 -4.25 18.18
N VAL A 108 -3.06 -4.12 17.49
CA VAL A 108 -3.41 -2.94 16.71
C VAL A 108 -3.91 -1.81 17.62
N SER A 109 -3.37 -0.61 17.47
CA SER A 109 -3.77 0.55 18.27
C SER A 109 -5.26 0.89 18.11
N ARG A 110 -5.82 1.62 19.09
CA ARG A 110 -7.20 2.10 19.03
C ARG A 110 -7.43 3.02 17.81
N GLY A 111 -6.45 3.88 17.49
CA GLY A 111 -6.51 4.77 16.34
C GLY A 111 -6.60 4.02 15.01
N HIS A 112 -5.73 3.04 14.79
CA HIS A 112 -5.78 2.21 13.59
C HIS A 112 -7.11 1.44 13.47
N ARG A 113 -7.62 0.87 14.57
CA ARG A 113 -8.92 0.18 14.55
C ARG A 113 -10.07 1.13 14.20
N LEU A 114 -10.07 2.33 14.77
CA LEU A 114 -11.05 3.35 14.42
C LEU A 114 -10.98 3.69 12.93
N PHE A 115 -9.80 4.02 12.43
CA PHE A 115 -9.60 4.48 11.06
C PHE A 115 -9.90 3.39 10.02
N PHE A 116 -9.34 2.19 10.19
CA PHE A 116 -9.43 1.13 9.18
C PHE A 116 -10.65 0.22 9.31
N LEU A 117 -11.30 0.13 10.47
CA LEU A 117 -12.40 -0.81 10.68
C LEU A 117 -13.73 -0.14 11.02
N GLU A 118 -13.72 0.98 11.74
CA GLU A 118 -14.97 1.56 12.21
C GLU A 118 -15.44 2.74 11.33
N LEU A 119 -14.52 3.64 10.94
CA LEU A 119 -14.85 4.76 10.05
C LEU A 119 -15.41 4.31 8.69
N PRO A 120 -14.87 3.28 8.01
CA PRO A 120 -15.41 2.82 6.73
C PRO A 120 -16.85 2.33 6.78
N LYS A 121 -17.34 1.92 7.95
CA LYS A 121 -18.76 1.56 8.16
C LYS A 121 -19.67 2.78 8.14
N ARG A 122 -19.15 3.97 8.46
CA ARG A 122 -19.86 5.25 8.54
C ARG A 122 -19.62 6.08 7.28
N LYS A 123 -20.01 5.55 6.12
CA LYS A 123 -19.69 6.11 4.79
C LYS A 123 -19.97 7.60 4.66
N ARG A 124 -21.09 8.11 5.17
CA ARG A 124 -21.44 9.54 5.10
C ARG A 124 -20.49 10.42 5.91
N LEU A 125 -20.15 9.98 7.13
CA LEU A 125 -19.21 10.69 8.00
C LEU A 125 -17.81 10.69 7.40
N LEU A 126 -17.36 9.54 6.92
CA LEU A 126 -16.06 9.42 6.23
C LEU A 126 -16.01 10.33 4.99
N ALA A 127 -17.06 10.35 4.18
CA ALA A 127 -17.13 11.20 2.99
C ALA A 127 -17.05 12.69 3.35
N LEU A 128 -17.78 13.11 4.39
CA LEU A 128 -17.75 14.50 4.88
C LEU A 128 -16.36 14.90 5.37
N GLN A 129 -15.76 14.09 6.27
CA GLN A 129 -14.44 14.37 6.82
C GLN A 129 -13.36 14.38 5.74
N SER A 130 -13.36 13.37 4.85
CA SER A 130 -12.41 13.31 3.74
C SER A 130 -12.60 14.46 2.76
N GLY A 131 -13.84 14.88 2.51
CA GLY A 131 -14.16 16.02 1.63
C GLY A 131 -13.66 17.35 2.21
N ILE A 132 -13.81 17.57 3.52
CA ILE A 132 -13.26 18.75 4.21
C ILE A 132 -11.73 18.73 4.15
N GLY A 133 -11.11 17.58 4.47
CA GLY A 133 -9.66 17.42 4.41
C GLY A 133 -9.09 17.66 3.00
N ALA A 134 -9.76 17.14 1.97
CA ALA A 134 -9.36 17.35 0.57
C ALA A 134 -9.47 18.82 0.14
N ARG A 135 -10.50 19.54 0.58
CA ARG A 135 -10.63 20.99 0.32
C ARG A 135 -9.53 21.79 1.02
N ALA A 136 -9.26 21.48 2.29
CA ALA A 136 -8.18 22.11 3.05
C ALA A 136 -6.82 21.85 2.40
N PHE A 137 -6.55 20.62 1.97
CA PHE A 137 -5.34 20.26 1.24
C PHE A 137 -5.21 21.05 -0.07
N LYS A 138 -6.27 21.12 -0.89
CA LYS A 138 -6.24 21.86 -2.17
C LYS A 138 -6.04 23.38 -1.97
N ALA A 139 -6.54 23.93 -0.87
CA ALA A 139 -6.38 25.35 -0.54
C ALA A 139 -4.94 25.72 -0.09
N ALA A 140 -4.26 24.82 0.63
CA ALA A 140 -2.93 25.07 1.17
C ALA A 140 -2.07 23.79 1.17
N PRO A 141 -1.70 23.23 0.01
CA PRO A 141 -1.12 21.90 -0.10
C PRO A 141 0.21 21.75 0.65
N ASN A 142 1.12 22.74 0.55
CA ASN A 142 2.42 22.68 1.21
C ASN A 142 2.29 22.79 2.74
N SER A 143 1.40 23.66 3.24
CA SER A 143 1.15 23.81 4.68
C SER A 143 0.55 22.51 5.24
N PHE A 144 -0.40 21.93 4.52
CA PHE A 144 -1.01 20.67 4.92
C PHE A 144 0.01 19.51 4.92
N ALA A 145 0.86 19.42 3.89
CA ALA A 145 1.92 18.42 3.81
C ALA A 145 2.89 18.52 5.00
N LYS A 146 3.28 19.74 5.39
CA LYS A 146 4.15 19.98 6.56
C LYS A 146 3.49 19.56 7.87
N ILE A 147 2.22 19.92 8.07
CA ILE A 147 1.45 19.52 9.27
C ILE A 147 1.32 17.99 9.30
N PHE A 148 0.97 17.36 8.17
CA PHE A 148 0.88 15.93 8.06
C PHE A 148 2.20 15.23 8.43
N ALA A 149 3.33 15.70 7.89
CA ALA A 149 4.65 15.16 8.20
C ALA A 149 4.98 15.20 9.71
N GLN A 150 4.59 16.28 10.41
CA GLN A 150 4.81 16.45 11.85
C GLN A 150 3.98 15.48 12.72
N LEU A 151 2.88 14.95 12.21
CA LEU A 151 2.04 13.95 12.91
C LEU A 151 2.62 12.53 12.83
N LEU A 152 3.60 12.32 11.97
CA LEU A 152 4.23 11.03 11.73
C LEU A 152 5.45 10.80 12.63
N SER A 153 6.21 9.75 12.33
CA SER A 153 7.48 9.48 13.02
C SER A 153 8.54 10.53 12.67
N ARG A 154 9.55 10.67 13.51
CA ARG A 154 10.68 11.58 13.22
C ARG A 154 11.41 11.20 11.92
N SER A 155 11.52 9.91 11.62
CA SER A 155 12.09 9.43 10.36
C SER A 155 11.24 9.83 9.16
N ASP A 156 9.91 9.70 9.25
CA ASP A 156 9.01 10.16 8.20
C ASP A 156 9.08 11.68 8.01
N THR A 157 9.09 12.44 9.11
CA THR A 157 9.23 13.90 9.04
C THR A 157 10.50 14.29 8.28
N LYS A 158 11.63 13.60 8.56
CA LYS A 158 12.91 13.87 7.86
C LYS A 158 12.80 13.60 6.37
N VAL A 159 12.23 12.46 5.97
CA VAL A 159 12.04 12.09 4.54
C VAL A 159 11.11 13.08 3.84
N LEU A 160 9.95 13.37 4.44
CA LEU A 160 8.93 14.23 3.83
C LEU A 160 9.31 15.72 3.80
N SER A 161 10.29 16.15 4.60
CA SER A 161 10.82 17.51 4.57
C SER A 161 11.86 17.74 3.47
N GLN A 162 12.27 16.72 2.74
CA GLN A 162 13.13 16.87 1.57
C GLN A 162 12.35 17.56 0.44
N PRO A 163 12.87 18.65 -0.16
CA PRO A 163 12.10 19.45 -1.12
C PRO A 163 11.53 18.68 -2.31
N HIS A 164 12.29 17.72 -2.83
CA HIS A 164 11.83 16.89 -3.95
C HIS A 164 10.73 15.89 -3.53
N VAL A 165 10.80 15.36 -2.29
CA VAL A 165 9.77 14.45 -1.74
C VAL A 165 8.49 15.23 -1.43
N GLU A 166 8.60 16.40 -0.78
CA GLU A 166 7.46 17.29 -0.51
C GLU A 166 6.73 17.65 -1.81
N LYS A 167 7.48 18.10 -2.83
CA LYS A 167 6.93 18.42 -4.16
C LYS A 167 6.21 17.22 -4.79
N SER A 168 6.84 16.06 -4.77
CA SER A 168 6.27 14.82 -5.32
C SER A 168 5.00 14.39 -4.59
N LEU A 169 5.01 14.44 -3.25
CA LEU A 169 3.86 14.09 -2.41
C LEU A 169 2.67 15.03 -2.69
N VAL A 170 2.93 16.33 -2.76
CA VAL A 170 1.91 17.34 -3.07
C VAL A 170 1.31 17.09 -4.44
N ALA A 171 2.14 16.93 -5.48
CA ALA A 171 1.68 16.69 -6.85
C ALA A 171 0.86 15.40 -6.96
N MET A 172 1.35 14.31 -6.37
CA MET A 172 0.65 13.02 -6.35
C MET A 172 -0.70 13.11 -5.62
N THR A 173 -0.75 13.83 -4.49
CA THR A 173 -1.99 13.98 -3.73
C THR A 173 -3.01 14.86 -4.46
N LEU A 174 -2.58 15.94 -5.09
CA LEU A 174 -3.45 16.79 -5.92
C LEU A 174 -4.05 15.99 -7.08
N GLU A 175 -3.24 15.18 -7.75
CA GLU A 175 -3.70 14.30 -8.83
C GLU A 175 -4.66 13.24 -8.31
N ALA A 176 -4.33 12.57 -7.21
CA ALA A 176 -5.22 11.58 -6.59
C ALA A 176 -6.58 12.16 -6.18
N LEU A 177 -6.62 13.45 -5.82
CA LEU A 177 -7.82 14.19 -5.44
C LEU A 177 -8.48 14.92 -6.62
N ARG A 178 -8.06 14.71 -7.88
CA ARG A 178 -8.59 15.39 -9.07
C ARG A 178 -10.14 15.33 -9.10
N HIS A 179 -10.68 14.15 -8.92
CA HIS A 179 -12.15 13.89 -8.87
C HIS A 179 -12.69 13.70 -7.44
N GLY A 180 -11.98 14.22 -6.43
CA GLY A 180 -12.36 14.17 -5.02
C GLY A 180 -11.88 12.91 -4.30
N VAL A 181 -12.57 12.54 -3.23
CA VAL A 181 -12.11 11.50 -2.27
C VAL A 181 -12.57 10.08 -2.60
N GLY A 182 -13.22 9.89 -3.73
CA GLY A 182 -13.89 8.62 -4.06
C GLY A 182 -12.95 7.41 -4.14
N GLY A 183 -11.74 7.57 -4.70
CA GLY A 183 -10.72 6.53 -4.77
C GLY A 183 -10.27 6.08 -3.38
N GLY A 184 -9.89 7.03 -2.52
CA GLY A 184 -9.46 6.73 -1.15
C GLY A 184 -10.56 6.08 -0.30
N MET A 185 -11.82 6.50 -0.49
CA MET A 185 -12.96 5.86 0.19
C MET A 185 -13.19 4.43 -0.31
N ALA A 186 -13.00 4.18 -1.61
CA ALA A 186 -13.09 2.85 -2.19
C ALA A 186 -12.01 1.93 -1.63
N ASP A 187 -10.76 2.39 -1.56
CA ASP A 187 -9.66 1.66 -0.97
C ASP A 187 -9.91 1.33 0.51
N LEU A 188 -10.33 2.30 1.32
CA LEU A 188 -10.66 2.05 2.72
C LEU A 188 -11.80 1.02 2.89
N ALA A 189 -12.79 1.03 1.99
CA ALA A 189 -13.85 0.03 1.99
C ALA A 189 -13.33 -1.38 1.67
N VAL A 190 -12.36 -1.51 0.76
CA VAL A 190 -11.67 -2.78 0.47
C VAL A 190 -10.82 -3.23 1.66
N PHE A 191 -9.99 -2.34 2.23
CA PHE A 191 -9.09 -2.67 3.34
C PHE A 191 -9.81 -3.10 4.61
N SER A 192 -11.02 -2.55 4.86
CA SER A 192 -11.81 -2.82 6.06
C SER A 192 -12.51 -4.18 6.07
N ARG A 193 -12.54 -4.86 4.93
CA ARG A 193 -13.22 -6.16 4.76
C ARG A 193 -12.22 -7.31 4.88
N PRO A 194 -12.69 -8.53 5.19
CA PRO A 194 -11.89 -9.73 4.99
C PRO A 194 -11.49 -9.89 3.53
N TRP A 195 -10.27 -10.37 3.29
CA TRP A 195 -9.78 -10.64 1.94
C TRP A 195 -10.09 -12.08 1.54
N SER A 196 -10.67 -12.26 0.38
CA SER A 196 -10.89 -13.58 -0.24
C SER A 196 -9.62 -13.99 -1.02
N VAL A 197 -8.48 -14.10 -0.31
CA VAL A 197 -7.19 -14.46 -0.90
C VAL A 197 -6.76 -15.83 -0.39
N ASP A 198 -6.47 -16.72 -1.32
CA ASP A 198 -5.79 -17.97 -1.04
C ASP A 198 -4.28 -17.75 -1.10
N PHE A 199 -3.67 -17.53 0.07
CA PHE A 199 -2.23 -17.21 0.19
C PHE A 199 -1.34 -18.37 -0.28
N GLU A 200 -1.78 -19.62 -0.17
CA GLU A 200 -1.03 -20.80 -0.61
C GLU A 200 -0.78 -20.83 -2.13
N ARG A 201 -1.59 -20.08 -2.89
CA ARG A 201 -1.39 -19.93 -4.33
C ARG A 201 -0.28 -18.93 -4.72
N ILE A 202 0.27 -18.22 -3.76
CA ILE A 202 1.41 -17.33 -4.00
C ILE A 202 2.67 -18.20 -4.08
N THR A 203 3.08 -18.53 -5.29
CA THR A 203 4.25 -19.37 -5.55
C THR A 203 5.54 -18.57 -5.69
N ALA A 204 5.42 -17.27 -5.92
CA ALA A 204 6.56 -16.36 -6.04
C ALA A 204 7.28 -16.20 -4.70
N PRO A 205 8.63 -16.15 -4.68
CA PRO A 205 9.34 -15.68 -3.50
C PRO A 205 8.91 -14.25 -3.19
N ALA A 206 8.81 -13.95 -1.88
CA ALA A 206 8.28 -12.67 -1.43
C ALA A 206 9.16 -12.02 -0.38
N VAL A 207 9.09 -10.68 -0.32
CA VAL A 207 9.74 -9.89 0.74
C VAL A 207 8.81 -8.77 1.21
N VAL A 208 8.72 -8.61 2.52
CA VAL A 208 8.00 -7.49 3.16
C VAL A 208 9.01 -6.60 3.86
N PHE A 209 9.08 -5.34 3.48
CA PHE A 209 9.85 -4.30 4.17
C PHE A 209 8.91 -3.51 5.08
N GLN A 210 9.18 -3.48 6.39
CA GLN A 210 8.31 -2.80 7.35
C GLN A 210 9.11 -2.00 8.38
N GLY A 211 8.90 -0.70 8.39
CA GLY A 211 9.48 0.20 9.37
C GLY A 211 8.83 0.03 10.76
N THR A 212 9.65 -0.03 11.81
CA THR A 212 9.14 -0.20 13.20
C THR A 212 8.54 1.08 13.77
N ALA A 213 8.88 2.25 13.19
CA ALA A 213 8.30 3.54 13.55
C ALA A 213 7.13 3.96 12.64
N ASP A 214 6.60 3.06 11.80
CA ASP A 214 5.44 3.32 10.94
C ASP A 214 4.19 3.59 11.80
N ARG A 215 3.62 4.80 11.64
CA ARG A 215 2.41 5.24 12.33
C ARG A 215 1.16 5.19 11.45
N ILE A 216 1.31 4.86 10.17
CA ILE A 216 0.21 4.81 9.19
C ILE A 216 -0.34 3.39 9.09
N VAL A 217 0.55 2.40 8.91
CA VAL A 217 0.15 1.01 8.79
C VAL A 217 0.48 0.25 10.08
N PRO A 218 -0.44 -0.58 10.59
CA PRO A 218 -0.19 -1.36 11.80
C PRO A 218 0.89 -2.43 11.58
N VAL A 219 2.10 -2.22 12.08
CA VAL A 219 3.23 -3.16 12.00
C VAL A 219 2.85 -4.61 12.34
N PRO A 220 2.04 -4.87 13.40
CA PRO A 220 1.60 -6.24 13.71
C PRO A 220 0.85 -6.94 12.58
N VAL A 221 0.10 -6.18 11.79
CA VAL A 221 -0.71 -6.72 10.68
C VAL A 221 0.18 -7.03 9.48
N SER A 222 1.17 -6.19 9.19
CA SER A 222 2.17 -6.45 8.14
C SER A 222 3.03 -7.67 8.45
N ALA A 223 3.45 -7.83 9.70
CA ALA A 223 4.22 -8.99 10.14
C ALA A 223 3.41 -10.29 10.00
N TRP A 224 2.13 -10.24 10.39
CA TRP A 224 1.24 -11.38 10.20
C TRP A 224 0.97 -11.67 8.72
N LEU A 225 0.86 -10.65 7.88
CA LEU A 225 0.71 -10.81 6.44
C LEU A 225 1.91 -11.57 5.85
N ALA A 226 3.14 -11.24 6.28
CA ALA A 226 4.33 -11.96 5.83
C ALA A 226 4.30 -13.45 6.19
N ASP A 227 3.80 -13.78 7.38
CA ASP A 227 3.67 -15.19 7.81
C ASP A 227 2.52 -15.94 7.09
N LEU A 228 1.57 -15.23 6.47
CA LEU A 228 0.52 -15.85 5.64
C LEU A 228 1.00 -16.19 4.23
N ILE A 229 2.08 -15.57 3.76
CA ILE A 229 2.60 -15.76 2.40
C ILE A 229 3.70 -16.82 2.43
N PRO A 230 3.56 -17.94 1.72
CA PRO A 230 4.64 -18.92 1.59
C PRO A 230 5.92 -18.26 1.05
N ASN A 231 7.08 -18.74 1.51
CA ASN A 231 8.40 -18.24 1.08
C ASN A 231 8.58 -16.71 1.17
N CYS A 232 8.00 -16.09 2.21
CA CYS A 232 8.10 -14.66 2.45
C CYS A 232 9.15 -14.33 3.50
N ARG A 233 10.10 -13.45 3.15
CA ARG A 233 11.04 -12.85 4.08
C ARG A 233 10.46 -11.57 4.66
N PHE A 234 10.52 -11.39 5.98
CA PHE A 234 10.11 -10.17 6.66
C PHE A 234 11.34 -9.35 7.07
N GLU A 235 11.54 -8.21 6.40
CA GLU A 235 12.61 -7.26 6.68
C GLU A 235 12.10 -6.17 7.62
N ARG A 236 12.50 -6.29 8.87
CA ARG A 236 12.18 -5.34 9.92
C ARG A 236 13.21 -4.20 9.92
N LEU A 237 12.74 -2.99 9.59
CA LEU A 237 13.59 -1.82 9.45
C LEU A 237 13.51 -0.98 10.74
N GLU A 238 14.49 -1.11 11.60
CA GLU A 238 14.50 -0.45 12.91
C GLU A 238 14.54 1.08 12.76
N GLY A 239 13.61 1.76 13.44
CA GLY A 239 13.48 3.22 13.42
C GLY A 239 12.95 3.81 12.11
N ALA A 240 12.78 3.03 11.05
CA ALA A 240 12.21 3.51 9.80
C ALA A 240 10.71 3.79 9.93
N GLY A 241 10.23 4.82 9.23
CA GLY A 241 8.82 5.17 9.14
C GLY A 241 8.14 4.61 7.89
N HIS A 242 6.93 5.09 7.62
CA HIS A 242 6.12 4.67 6.47
C HIS A 242 6.72 5.07 5.13
N PHE A 243 7.35 6.26 5.08
CA PHE A 243 7.88 6.86 3.86
C PHE A 243 9.34 6.52 3.59
N TRP A 244 9.91 5.56 4.31
CA TRP A 244 11.28 5.06 4.14
C TRP A 244 11.63 4.73 2.68
N VAL A 245 10.68 4.21 1.93
CA VAL A 245 10.86 3.81 0.53
C VAL A 245 11.29 4.95 -0.40
N TYR A 246 11.01 6.21 -0.07
CA TYR A 246 11.41 7.34 -0.91
C TYR A 246 12.94 7.46 -1.04
N ASP A 247 13.67 7.17 0.02
CA ASP A 247 15.13 7.19 0.01
C ASP A 247 15.75 5.84 -0.41
N HIS A 248 14.96 4.75 -0.40
CA HIS A 248 15.46 3.37 -0.55
C HIS A 248 14.76 2.58 -1.69
N VAL A 249 14.11 3.25 -2.62
CA VAL A 249 13.39 2.58 -3.73
C VAL A 249 14.33 1.72 -4.57
N GLY A 250 15.59 2.14 -4.74
CA GLY A 250 16.59 1.36 -5.46
C GLY A 250 16.93 0.03 -4.79
N GLU A 251 16.99 0.01 -3.46
CA GLU A 251 17.21 -1.22 -2.67
C GLU A 251 16.02 -2.18 -2.80
N VAL A 252 14.79 -1.64 -2.75
CA VAL A 252 13.56 -2.42 -2.92
C VAL A 252 13.50 -3.05 -4.32
N LEU A 253 13.78 -2.26 -5.37
CA LEU A 253 13.77 -2.75 -6.75
C LEU A 253 14.86 -3.77 -7.00
N LYS A 254 16.06 -3.55 -6.44
CA LYS A 254 17.17 -4.52 -6.51
C LYS A 254 16.79 -5.83 -5.83
N SER A 255 16.27 -5.77 -4.60
CA SER A 255 15.81 -6.97 -3.88
C SER A 255 14.69 -7.71 -4.64
N LEU A 256 13.75 -6.97 -5.26
CA LEU A 256 12.70 -7.57 -6.08
C LEU A 256 13.27 -8.26 -7.33
N ALA A 257 14.24 -7.66 -8.00
CA ALA A 257 14.91 -8.28 -9.14
C ALA A 257 15.63 -9.58 -8.72
N GLU A 258 16.42 -9.52 -7.64
CA GLU A 258 17.17 -10.67 -7.12
C GLU A 258 16.30 -11.87 -6.73
N ILE A 259 15.08 -11.65 -6.22
CA ILE A 259 14.16 -12.76 -5.88
C ILE A 259 13.32 -13.21 -7.08
N SER A 260 13.40 -12.52 -8.22
CA SER A 260 12.61 -12.83 -9.43
C SER A 260 13.38 -13.63 -10.47
N ASP A 261 14.70 -13.74 -10.30
CA ASP A 261 15.60 -14.54 -11.13
C ASP A 261 15.51 -16.03 -10.75
#